data_1b69bfdd9e1bc0834bc41894ff17801a
#
_entry.id   1b69bfdd9e1bc0834bc41894ff17801a
#
_cell.length_a   1.000
_cell.length_b   1.000
_cell.length_c   1.000
_cell.angle_alpha   90.00
_cell.angle_beta   90.00
_cell.angle_gamma   90.00
#
_symmetry.space_group_name_H-M   'P 1'
#
loop_
_entity.id
_entity.type
_entity.pdbx_description
1 polymer ?
#
loop_
_entity_poly.entity_id
_entity_poly.type
_entity_poly.pdbx_seq_one_letter_code
_entity_poly.pdbx_strand_id
1 'polypeptide(L)'
;SSTSRGLGDVYKRQGETIYYVGPSPAKPGEVIGSAGPTTSYRMDPYTPPLLALGLKGMIGKGRRSAEVVQAIREHGAVYFITIGGAAALLAEAVKKKTPVCYEDLGPEAICRLEVENFYAIVGIDSRGNTIIR
;
A
#
# COMPACT_ATOMS: atom_id res chain seq x y z
N SER A 1 -11.40 -8.72 10.56
CA SER A 1 -11.76 -7.39 11.05
C SER A 1 -12.53 -6.60 10.01
N SER A 2 -13.20 -5.52 10.43
CA SER A 2 -13.93 -4.66 9.50
C SER A 2 -13.02 -3.99 8.46
N THR A 3 -11.78 -3.69 8.83
CA THR A 3 -10.77 -3.14 7.92
C THR A 3 -10.43 -4.12 6.80
N SER A 4 -10.20 -5.40 7.14
CA SER A 4 -9.92 -6.44 6.16
C SER A 4 -11.08 -6.64 5.21
N ARG A 5 -12.31 -6.59 5.72
CA ARG A 5 -13.52 -6.72 4.91
C ARG A 5 -13.65 -5.56 3.93
N GLY A 6 -13.42 -4.34 4.41
CA GLY A 6 -13.44 -3.16 3.56
C GLY A 6 -12.39 -3.21 2.46
N LEU A 7 -11.18 -3.67 2.77
CA LEU A 7 -10.12 -3.87 1.78
C LEU A 7 -10.56 -4.88 0.72
N GLY A 8 -11.16 -6.01 1.12
CA GLY A 8 -11.65 -7.00 0.18
C GLY A 8 -12.69 -6.43 -0.77
N ASP A 9 -13.60 -5.59 -0.27
CA ASP A 9 -14.61 -4.93 -1.11
C ASP A 9 -14.00 -3.93 -2.08
N VAL A 10 -12.98 -3.16 -1.64
CA VAL A 10 -12.26 -2.20 -2.47
C VAL A 10 -11.49 -2.91 -3.59
N TYR A 11 -10.91 -4.07 -3.31
CA TYR A 11 -10.03 -4.80 -4.23
C TYR A 11 -10.74 -5.92 -5.00
N LYS A 12 -12.03 -5.78 -5.25
CA LYS A 12 -12.74 -6.67 -6.18
C LYS A 12 -12.21 -6.54 -7.61
N ARG A 13 -11.57 -5.43 -7.95
CA ARG A 13 -10.95 -5.22 -9.26
C ARG A 13 -9.56 -5.81 -9.28
N GLN A 14 -9.25 -6.58 -10.33
CA GLN A 14 -7.92 -7.14 -10.52
C GLN A 14 -6.92 -6.05 -10.89
N GLY A 15 -5.65 -6.24 -10.49
CA GLY A 15 -4.55 -5.36 -10.88
C GLY A 15 -4.32 -4.16 -10.00
N GLU A 16 -5.07 -4.01 -8.92
CA GLU A 16 -4.89 -2.87 -8.02
C GLU A 16 -3.59 -2.95 -7.22
N THR A 17 -3.13 -1.78 -6.79
CA THR A 17 -1.95 -1.65 -5.93
C THR A 17 -2.34 -0.91 -4.66
N ILE A 18 -1.91 -1.42 -3.52
CA ILE A 18 -2.16 -0.81 -2.21
C ILE A 18 -0.88 -0.15 -1.67
N TYR A 19 -1.03 1.04 -1.12
CA TYR A 19 0.03 1.74 -0.42
C TYR A 19 -0.24 1.74 1.08
N TYR A 20 0.64 1.10 1.84
CA TYR A 20 0.56 1.08 3.30
C TYR A 20 1.10 2.40 3.85
N VAL A 21 0.21 3.33 4.06
CA VAL A 21 0.54 4.68 4.51
C VAL A 21 -0.42 5.14 5.60
N GLY A 22 0.11 5.83 6.59
CA GLY A 22 -0.68 6.57 7.58
C GLY A 22 -0.36 8.04 7.42
N PRO A 23 -0.99 8.74 6.49
CA PRO A 23 -0.65 10.14 6.23
C PRO A 23 -1.02 11.03 7.40
N SER A 24 -0.25 12.11 7.58
CA SER A 24 -0.70 13.18 8.48
C SER A 24 -1.87 13.91 7.85
N PRO A 25 -2.71 14.58 8.66
CA PRO A 25 -3.79 15.40 8.11
C PRO A 25 -3.24 16.46 7.16
N ALA A 26 -3.93 16.66 6.04
CA ALA A 26 -3.56 17.69 5.08
C ALA A 26 -3.76 19.08 5.67
N LYS A 27 -2.82 19.98 5.43
CA LYS A 27 -3.00 21.40 5.73
C LYS A 27 -3.89 22.03 4.67
N PRO A 28 -4.49 23.19 4.95
CA PRO A 28 -5.28 23.90 3.94
C PRO A 28 -4.50 24.08 2.63
N GLY A 29 -5.10 23.69 1.51
CA GLY A 29 -4.49 23.77 0.20
C GLY A 29 -3.65 22.55 -0.21
N GLU A 30 -3.45 21.59 0.69
CA GLU A 30 -2.71 20.36 0.39
C GLU A 30 -3.68 19.21 0.09
N VAL A 31 -3.28 18.32 -0.82
CA VAL A 31 -4.04 17.09 -1.15
C VAL A 31 -3.92 16.09 -0.01
N ILE A 32 -2.74 15.95 0.55
CA ILE A 32 -2.41 14.99 1.60
C ILE A 32 -1.30 15.58 2.46
N GLY A 33 -1.23 15.19 3.72
CA GLY A 33 -0.11 15.52 4.58
C GLY A 33 1.10 14.65 4.27
N SER A 34 2.06 14.57 5.17
CA SER A 34 3.22 13.68 5.00
C SER A 34 2.75 12.26 4.72
N ALA A 35 3.28 11.62 3.68
CA ALA A 35 2.79 10.35 3.16
C ALA A 35 3.89 9.29 3.08
N GLY A 36 4.68 9.17 4.14
CA GLY A 36 5.71 8.13 4.23
C GLY A 36 5.11 6.75 4.45
N PRO A 37 5.82 5.69 4.01
CA PRO A 37 5.32 4.33 4.16
C PRO A 37 5.28 3.91 5.64
N THR A 38 4.27 3.11 5.98
CA THR A 38 4.25 2.42 7.27
C THR A 38 4.79 1.00 7.12
N THR A 39 5.09 0.37 8.26
CA THR A 39 5.56 -1.01 8.28
C THR A 39 4.46 -1.94 7.76
N SER A 40 4.79 -2.70 6.72
CA SER A 40 3.82 -3.57 6.04
C SER A 40 3.51 -4.85 6.83
N TYR A 41 4.39 -5.28 7.70
CA TYR A 41 4.33 -6.55 8.41
C TYR A 41 3.01 -6.79 9.14
N ARG A 42 2.42 -5.73 9.69
CA ARG A 42 1.14 -5.84 10.42
C ARG A 42 -0.01 -6.32 9.54
N MET A 43 0.10 -6.12 8.24
CA MET A 43 -0.93 -6.52 7.28
C MET A 43 -0.71 -7.93 6.73
N ASP A 44 0.39 -8.58 7.10
CA ASP A 44 0.74 -9.88 6.55
C ASP A 44 -0.34 -10.96 6.73
N PRO A 45 -1.02 -11.06 7.89
CA PRO A 45 -2.08 -12.07 8.05
C PRO A 45 -3.25 -11.88 7.06
N TYR A 46 -3.47 -10.67 6.58
CA TYR A 46 -4.59 -10.33 5.69
C TYR A 46 -4.21 -10.33 4.22
N THR A 47 -2.92 -10.39 3.91
CA THR A 47 -2.40 -10.17 2.56
C THR A 47 -2.64 -11.36 1.61
N PRO A 48 -2.39 -12.63 1.98
CA PRO A 48 -2.62 -13.72 1.05
C PRO A 48 -4.04 -13.77 0.49
N PRO A 49 -5.12 -13.58 1.27
CA PRO A 49 -6.47 -13.50 0.72
C PRO A 49 -6.65 -12.38 -0.30
N LEU A 50 -6.04 -11.22 -0.08
CA LEU A 50 -6.13 -10.09 -1.02
C LEU A 50 -5.42 -10.40 -2.33
N LEU A 51 -4.27 -11.07 -2.27
CA LEU A 51 -3.54 -11.51 -3.46
C LEU A 51 -4.37 -12.52 -4.25
N ALA A 52 -5.07 -13.42 -3.58
CA ALA A 52 -5.98 -14.37 -4.22
C ALA A 52 -7.15 -13.67 -4.91
N LEU A 53 -7.57 -12.51 -4.41
CA LEU A 53 -8.63 -11.71 -5.01
C LEU A 53 -8.16 -10.83 -6.19
N GLY A 54 -6.86 -10.82 -6.47
CA GLY A 54 -6.32 -10.12 -7.62
C GLY A 54 -5.48 -8.87 -7.32
N LEU A 55 -5.18 -8.60 -6.06
CA LEU A 55 -4.22 -7.55 -5.71
C LEU A 55 -2.87 -7.87 -6.37
N LYS A 56 -2.30 -6.92 -7.10
CA LYS A 56 -1.06 -7.14 -7.86
C LYS A 56 0.13 -6.37 -7.33
N GLY A 57 -0.07 -5.31 -6.60
CA GLY A 57 1.02 -4.50 -6.08
C GLY A 57 0.80 -4.09 -4.65
N MET A 58 1.90 -3.98 -3.92
CA MET A 58 1.90 -3.48 -2.56
C MET A 58 3.10 -2.56 -2.40
N ILE A 59 2.90 -1.44 -1.74
CA ILE A 59 3.96 -0.48 -1.49
C ILE A 59 4.02 -0.22 0.01
N GLY A 60 5.19 -0.36 0.60
CA GLY A 60 5.36 -0.13 2.02
C GLY A 60 6.83 -0.12 2.41
N LYS A 61 7.12 -0.53 3.62
CA LYS A 61 8.49 -0.69 4.08
C LYS A 61 8.61 -1.93 4.96
N GLY A 62 9.84 -2.44 5.06
CA GLY A 62 10.16 -3.55 5.94
C GLY A 62 9.89 -4.90 5.34
N ARG A 63 10.06 -5.90 6.17
CA ARG A 63 9.93 -7.30 5.78
C ARG A 63 8.48 -7.73 5.59
N ARG A 64 8.33 -8.81 4.86
CA ARG A 64 7.06 -9.54 4.77
C ARG A 64 7.28 -10.96 5.29
N SER A 65 6.21 -11.61 5.76
CA SER A 65 6.28 -12.99 6.23
C SER A 65 6.55 -13.96 5.08
N ALA A 66 7.01 -15.18 5.41
CA ALA A 66 7.22 -16.22 4.41
C ALA A 66 5.93 -16.56 3.66
N GLU A 67 4.79 -16.53 4.34
CA GLU A 67 3.48 -16.76 3.74
C GLU A 67 3.13 -15.71 2.69
N VAL A 68 3.47 -14.44 2.96
CA VAL A 68 3.24 -13.36 1.99
C VAL A 68 4.17 -13.52 0.78
N VAL A 69 5.44 -13.84 1.00
CA VAL A 69 6.38 -14.08 -0.11
C VAL A 69 5.89 -15.21 -1.01
N GLN A 70 5.42 -16.30 -0.40
CA GLN A 70 4.86 -17.44 -1.14
C GLN A 70 3.63 -17.03 -1.94
N ALA A 71 2.73 -16.26 -1.35
CA ALA A 71 1.52 -15.77 -2.02
C ALA A 71 1.86 -14.83 -3.18
N ILE A 72 2.88 -13.99 -3.03
CA ILE A 72 3.39 -13.14 -4.13
C ILE A 72 3.82 -14.00 -5.32
N ARG A 73 4.54 -15.08 -5.07
CA ARG A 73 4.94 -16.01 -6.13
C ARG A 73 3.73 -16.66 -6.79
N GLU A 74 2.80 -17.18 -5.99
CA GLU A 74 1.62 -17.89 -6.49
C GLU A 74 0.75 -17.03 -7.37
N HIS A 75 0.61 -15.75 -7.02
CA HIS A 75 -0.32 -14.84 -7.70
C HIS A 75 0.35 -13.85 -8.64
N GLY A 76 1.68 -13.88 -8.76
CA GLY A 76 2.42 -13.02 -9.67
C GLY A 76 2.37 -11.53 -9.28
N ALA A 77 2.32 -11.25 -7.99
CA ALA A 77 2.29 -9.89 -7.48
C ALA A 77 3.71 -9.32 -7.29
N VAL A 78 3.81 -8.06 -6.88
CA VAL A 78 5.08 -7.39 -6.59
C VAL A 78 4.94 -6.56 -5.32
N TYR A 79 5.94 -6.58 -4.48
CA TYR A 79 6.03 -5.72 -3.32
C TYR A 79 7.11 -4.67 -3.55
N PHE A 80 6.71 -3.40 -3.55
CA PHE A 80 7.60 -2.26 -3.69
C PHE A 80 7.93 -1.69 -2.31
N ILE A 81 9.14 -1.20 -2.13
CA ILE A 81 9.52 -0.47 -0.93
C ILE A 81 9.80 0.98 -1.27
N THR A 82 9.47 1.88 -0.34
CA THR A 82 9.83 3.28 -0.43
C THR A 82 10.76 3.63 0.72
N ILE A 83 11.53 4.69 0.55
CA ILE A 83 12.52 5.09 1.55
C ILE A 83 11.82 5.85 2.67
N GLY A 84 12.02 5.40 3.93
CA GLY A 84 11.60 6.16 5.09
C GLY A 84 12.34 7.51 5.15
N GLY A 85 11.66 8.54 5.64
CA GLY A 85 12.19 9.88 5.67
C GLY A 85 11.90 10.71 4.44
N ALA A 86 11.36 10.11 3.39
CA ALA A 86 10.94 10.80 2.16
C ALA A 86 9.47 11.20 2.17
N ALA A 87 8.85 11.28 3.33
CA ALA A 87 7.41 11.47 3.47
C ALA A 87 6.88 12.73 2.76
N ALA A 88 7.62 13.82 2.83
CA ALA A 88 7.23 15.07 2.16
C ALA A 88 7.35 14.94 0.64
N LEU A 89 8.41 14.29 0.16
CA LEU A 89 8.62 14.06 -1.27
C LEU A 89 7.55 13.13 -1.84
N LEU A 90 7.19 12.08 -1.12
CA LEU A 90 6.13 11.16 -1.53
C LEU A 90 4.76 11.84 -1.53
N ALA A 91 4.52 12.75 -0.57
CA ALA A 91 3.30 13.54 -0.55
C ALA A 91 3.16 14.42 -1.80
N GLU A 92 4.27 14.99 -2.28
CA GLU A 92 4.26 15.78 -3.52
C GLU A 92 3.87 14.95 -4.75
N ALA A 93 4.16 13.65 -4.75
CA ALA A 93 3.79 12.75 -5.83
C ALA A 93 2.29 12.46 -5.88
N VAL A 94 1.56 12.69 -4.79
CA VAL A 94 0.11 12.46 -4.71
C VAL A 94 -0.62 13.68 -5.27
N LYS A 95 -1.30 13.52 -6.40
CA LYS A 95 -1.96 14.62 -7.09
C LYS A 95 -3.45 14.71 -6.77
N LYS A 96 -4.07 13.60 -6.40
CA LYS A 96 -5.48 13.56 -6.03
C LYS A 96 -5.72 12.46 -5.02
N LYS A 97 -6.63 12.72 -4.08
CA LYS A 97 -7.05 11.76 -3.07
C LYS A 97 -8.57 11.68 -3.06
N THR A 98 -9.11 10.47 -3.21
CA THR A 98 -10.55 10.23 -3.20
C THR A 98 -10.87 9.19 -2.13
N PRO A 99 -11.63 9.53 -1.08
CA PRO A 99 -12.05 8.56 -0.07
C PRO A 99 -12.89 7.45 -0.71
N VAL A 100 -12.61 6.20 -0.33
CA VAL A 100 -13.33 5.03 -0.83
C VAL A 100 -14.16 4.39 0.27
N CYS A 101 -13.61 4.23 1.47
CA CYS A 101 -14.36 3.76 2.64
C CYS A 101 -13.71 4.23 3.93
N TYR A 102 -14.47 4.13 5.02
CA TYR A 102 -14.05 4.58 6.35
C TYR A 102 -13.71 6.07 6.40
N GLU A 103 -14.47 6.91 5.69
CA GLU A 103 -14.26 8.37 5.64
C GLU A 103 -14.25 9.03 7.03
N ASP A 104 -15.01 8.50 7.97
CA ASP A 104 -15.08 8.94 9.35
C ASP A 104 -13.76 8.76 10.11
N LEU A 105 -12.84 7.92 9.61
CA LEU A 105 -11.53 7.72 10.20
C LEU A 105 -10.50 8.78 9.79
N GLY A 106 -10.87 9.74 8.93
CA GLY A 106 -9.98 10.81 8.50
C GLY A 106 -8.73 10.28 7.80
N PRO A 107 -7.51 10.59 8.33
CA PRO A 107 -6.27 10.14 7.69
C PRO A 107 -6.12 8.62 7.57
N GLU A 108 -6.85 7.86 8.36
CA GLU A 108 -6.82 6.38 8.34
C GLU A 108 -7.88 5.78 7.41
N ALA A 109 -8.64 6.61 6.71
CA ALA A 109 -9.60 6.15 5.70
C ALA A 109 -8.87 5.44 4.56
N ILE A 110 -9.59 4.55 3.87
CA ILE A 110 -9.08 3.96 2.63
C ILE A 110 -9.40 4.91 1.49
N CYS A 111 -8.37 5.35 0.80
CA CYS A 111 -8.48 6.34 -0.27
C CYS A 111 -7.83 5.83 -1.54
N ARG A 112 -8.36 6.29 -2.68
CA ARG A 112 -7.68 6.14 -3.96
C ARG A 112 -6.76 7.35 -4.14
N LEU A 113 -5.52 7.09 -4.51
CA LEU A 113 -4.54 8.13 -4.78
C LEU A 113 -4.17 8.12 -6.25
N GLU A 114 -4.18 9.29 -6.87
CA GLU A 114 -3.60 9.49 -8.19
C GLU A 114 -2.22 10.09 -7.98
N VAL A 115 -1.20 9.42 -8.54
CA VAL A 115 0.20 9.79 -8.29
C VAL A 115 0.95 10.02 -9.59
N GLU A 116 1.98 10.89 -9.52
CA GLU A 116 2.94 11.12 -10.59
C GLU A 116 4.34 11.10 -9.99
N ASN A 117 5.26 10.41 -10.66
CA ASN A 117 6.65 10.32 -10.21
C ASN A 117 6.78 9.79 -8.78
N PHE A 118 5.95 8.82 -8.45
CA PHE A 118 6.01 8.17 -7.15
C PHE A 118 7.19 7.20 -7.12
N TYR A 119 8.14 7.48 -6.24
CA TYR A 119 9.40 6.72 -6.19
C TYR A 119 9.26 5.47 -5.34
N ALA A 120 9.56 4.32 -5.93
CA ALA A 120 9.56 3.04 -5.22
C ALA A 120 10.52 2.07 -5.91
N ILE A 121 11.05 1.11 -5.15
CA ILE A 121 11.92 0.07 -5.67
C ILE A 121 11.26 -1.30 -5.47
N VAL A 122 11.51 -2.24 -6.37
CA VAL A 122 11.02 -3.61 -6.20
C VAL A 122 11.76 -4.25 -5.03
N GLY A 123 11.03 -4.55 -3.97
CA GLY A 123 11.56 -5.25 -2.79
C GLY A 123 11.44 -6.76 -2.91
N ILE A 124 10.30 -7.24 -3.40
CA ILE A 124 10.04 -8.65 -3.68
C ILE A 124 9.41 -8.73 -5.06
N ASP A 125 10.05 -9.43 -5.98
CA ASP A 125 9.52 -9.59 -7.34
C ASP A 125 8.50 -10.74 -7.43
N SER A 126 7.89 -10.89 -8.59
CA SER A 126 6.84 -11.88 -8.83
C SER A 126 7.33 -13.34 -8.76
N ARG A 127 8.62 -13.54 -8.67
CA ARG A 127 9.23 -14.88 -8.48
C ARG A 127 9.57 -15.15 -7.02
N GLY A 128 9.32 -14.20 -6.13
CA GLY A 128 9.63 -14.32 -4.72
C GLY A 128 11.06 -13.95 -4.35
N ASN A 129 11.84 -13.41 -5.28
CA ASN A 129 13.18 -12.92 -4.98
C ASN A 129 13.08 -11.63 -4.19
N THR A 130 13.87 -11.50 -3.13
CA THR A 130 13.81 -10.34 -2.24
C THR A 130 15.19 -9.72 -2.05
N ILE A 131 15.23 -8.39 -2.01
CA ILE A 131 16.40 -7.62 -1.60
C ILE A 131 16.33 -7.24 -0.12
N ILE A 132 15.22 -7.55 0.54
CA ILE A 132 14.99 -7.22 1.95
C ILE A 132 15.55 -8.32 2.82
N ARG A 133 16.43 -7.97 3.71
CA ARG A 133 17.05 -8.91 4.63
C ARG A 133 16.49 -8.82 6.05
#